data_ab3ead8449159f31178409c5ca6ca7c6
#
_entry.id   ab3ead8449159f31178409c5ca6ca7c6
#
_cell.length_a   1.000
_cell.length_b   1.000
_cell.length_c   1.000
_cell.angle_alpha   90.00
_cell.angle_beta   90.00
_cell.angle_gamma   90.00
#
_symmetry.space_group_name_H-M   'P 1'
#
loop_
_entity.id
_entity.type
_entity.pdbx_description
1 polymer ?
#
loop_
_entity_poly.entity_id
_entity_poly.type
_entity_poly.pdbx_seq_one_letter_code
_entity_poly.pdbx_strand_id
1 'polypeptide(L)'
;MTFDAKILTVSDSVSSGHREDLAGPLLADRLRRDGFDVIEKRVVSDGVEPVATALRQLSLDFAGLIVTTGGTGFAPRDLTPEATMEVLDREAPGFGEVMRATNPFGPLSRARSGTVGQSLIINTPGSPKGAVESLEAVLPMLPHALELLFGHRDPHPPETGGSTATSS
;
A
#
# COMPACT_ATOMS: atom_id res chain seq x y z
N MET A 1 4.76 7.66 17.21
CA MET A 1 3.70 6.61 17.13
C MET A 1 4.16 5.56 16.15
N THR A 2 4.10 4.30 16.53
CA THR A 2 4.38 3.17 15.63
C THR A 2 3.06 2.72 15.01
N PHE A 3 3.03 2.47 13.72
CA PHE A 3 1.84 1.97 13.02
C PHE A 3 2.02 0.50 12.67
N ASP A 4 0.97 -0.27 12.83
CA ASP A 4 0.94 -1.66 12.40
C ASP A 4 0.78 -1.76 10.89
N ALA A 5 1.43 -2.75 10.30
CA ALA A 5 1.31 -3.05 8.88
C ALA A 5 1.12 -4.55 8.64
N LYS A 6 0.42 -4.87 7.56
CA LYS A 6 0.25 -6.23 7.04
C LYS A 6 0.63 -6.26 5.57
N ILE A 7 1.11 -7.40 5.11
CA ILE A 7 1.52 -7.60 3.71
C ILE A 7 0.76 -8.78 3.11
N LEU A 8 0.22 -8.57 1.92
CA LEU A 8 -0.44 -9.59 1.13
C LEU A 8 0.32 -9.79 -0.19
N THR A 9 0.96 -10.93 -0.34
CA THR A 9 1.56 -11.34 -1.62
C THR A 9 0.52 -12.08 -2.46
N VAL A 10 0.29 -11.57 -3.66
CA VAL A 10 -0.65 -12.14 -4.64
C VAL A 10 0.14 -12.76 -5.77
N SER A 11 0.15 -14.09 -5.85
CA SER A 11 0.88 -14.83 -6.87
C SER A 11 0.46 -16.29 -6.92
N ASP A 12 0.03 -16.76 -8.08
CA ASP A 12 -0.27 -18.18 -8.29
C ASP A 12 0.96 -19.07 -8.02
N SER A 13 2.13 -18.67 -8.52
CA SER A 13 3.35 -19.47 -8.41
C SER A 13 3.92 -19.50 -6.98
N VAL A 14 3.82 -18.41 -6.24
CA VAL A 14 4.21 -18.38 -4.81
C VAL A 14 3.20 -19.16 -3.98
N SER A 15 1.91 -18.94 -4.21
CA SER A 15 0.84 -19.64 -3.48
C SER A 15 0.88 -21.15 -3.64
N SER A 16 1.25 -21.64 -4.82
CA SER A 16 1.40 -23.08 -5.10
C SER A 16 2.76 -23.67 -4.70
N GLY A 17 3.68 -22.85 -4.21
CA GLY A 17 5.02 -23.29 -3.80
C GLY A 17 6.03 -23.46 -4.92
N HIS A 18 5.73 -23.06 -6.17
CA HIS A 18 6.64 -23.14 -7.31
C HIS A 18 7.70 -22.02 -7.33
N ARG A 19 7.47 -20.92 -6.62
CA ARG A 19 8.40 -19.81 -6.48
C ARG A 19 8.45 -19.35 -5.02
N GLU A 20 9.61 -18.84 -4.63
CA GLU A 20 9.78 -18.14 -3.36
C GLU A 20 9.20 -16.74 -3.43
N ASP A 21 8.57 -16.29 -2.35
CA ASP A 21 8.14 -14.90 -2.19
C ASP A 21 9.34 -14.01 -1.90
N LEU A 22 9.75 -13.21 -2.87
CA LEU A 22 10.85 -12.26 -2.72
C LEU A 22 10.37 -10.85 -2.37
N ALA A 23 9.25 -10.42 -2.94
CA ALA A 23 8.73 -9.06 -2.74
C ALA A 23 8.18 -8.85 -1.31
N GLY A 24 7.42 -9.80 -0.79
CA GLY A 24 6.84 -9.70 0.56
C GLY A 24 7.87 -9.42 1.66
N PRO A 25 8.93 -10.23 1.80
CA PRO A 25 9.99 -9.97 2.76
C PRO A 25 10.71 -8.63 2.58
N LEU A 26 10.96 -8.19 1.35
CA LEU A 26 11.60 -6.91 1.08
C LEU A 26 10.72 -5.73 1.48
N LEU A 27 9.42 -5.80 1.21
CA LEU A 27 8.45 -4.80 1.68
C LEU A 27 8.40 -4.75 3.21
N ALA A 28 8.41 -5.92 3.87
CA ALA A 28 8.43 -6.00 5.33
C ALA A 28 9.66 -5.33 5.92
N ASP A 29 10.83 -5.62 5.37
CA ASP A 29 12.09 -5.02 5.83
C ASP A 29 12.10 -3.51 5.60
N ARG A 30 11.57 -3.05 4.47
CA ARG A 30 11.49 -1.63 4.17
C ARG A 30 10.55 -0.90 5.13
N LEU A 31 9.39 -1.46 5.41
CA LEU A 31 8.42 -0.89 6.36
C LEU A 31 9.00 -0.83 7.78
N ARG A 32 9.67 -1.89 8.24
CA ARG A 32 10.31 -1.91 9.57
C ARG A 32 11.37 -0.83 9.73
N ARG A 33 12.19 -0.60 8.70
CA ARG A 33 13.19 0.48 8.70
C ARG A 33 12.56 1.86 8.81
N ASP A 34 11.32 2.00 8.37
CA ASP A 34 10.56 3.26 8.41
C ASP A 34 9.67 3.38 9.67
N GLY A 35 9.82 2.45 10.61
CA GLY A 35 9.14 2.51 11.91
C GLY A 35 7.77 1.86 11.95
N PHE A 36 7.39 1.06 10.94
CA PHE A 36 6.17 0.25 10.99
C PHE A 36 6.42 -1.08 11.70
N ASP A 37 5.43 -1.57 12.43
CA ASP A 37 5.42 -2.93 12.95
C ASP A 37 4.69 -3.87 11.98
N VAL A 38 5.43 -4.74 11.30
CA VAL A 38 4.84 -5.70 10.35
C VAL A 38 4.39 -6.94 11.12
N ILE A 39 3.08 -6.98 11.42
CA ILE A 39 2.48 -7.98 12.29
C ILE A 39 1.95 -9.22 11.55
N GLU A 40 1.71 -9.13 10.25
CA GLU A 40 1.23 -10.27 9.45
C GLU A 40 1.77 -10.21 8.02
N LYS A 41 2.14 -11.38 7.49
CA LYS A 41 2.41 -11.59 6.06
C LYS A 41 1.58 -12.79 5.60
N ARG A 42 0.88 -12.62 4.46
CA ARG A 42 0.02 -13.64 3.87
C ARG A 42 0.29 -13.76 2.38
N VAL A 43 0.11 -14.95 1.85
CA VAL A 43 0.19 -15.27 0.41
C VAL A 43 -1.14 -15.82 -0.04
N VAL A 44 -1.63 -15.35 -1.20
CA VAL A 44 -2.82 -15.88 -1.86
C VAL A 44 -2.59 -16.03 -3.36
N SER A 45 -3.42 -16.84 -4.02
CA SER A 45 -3.42 -16.94 -5.48
C SER A 45 -3.97 -15.67 -6.12
N ASP A 46 -3.67 -15.48 -7.41
CA ASP A 46 -4.27 -14.46 -8.25
C ASP A 46 -5.78 -14.66 -8.40
N GLY A 47 -6.47 -13.63 -8.84
CA GLY A 47 -7.92 -13.61 -9.07
C GLY A 47 -8.67 -12.72 -8.08
N VAL A 48 -9.91 -12.36 -8.41
CA VAL A 48 -10.71 -11.43 -7.58
C VAL A 48 -11.03 -12.05 -6.23
N GLU A 49 -11.61 -13.25 -6.21
CA GLU A 49 -12.14 -13.87 -4.99
C GLU A 49 -11.06 -14.12 -3.92
N PRO A 50 -9.90 -14.75 -4.22
CA PRO A 50 -8.88 -14.97 -3.20
C PRO A 50 -8.34 -13.66 -2.60
N VAL A 51 -8.13 -12.66 -3.44
CA VAL A 51 -7.58 -11.36 -3.01
C VAL A 51 -8.61 -10.57 -2.21
N ALA A 52 -9.84 -10.46 -2.69
CA ALA A 52 -10.90 -9.74 -1.96
C ALA A 52 -11.19 -10.38 -0.60
N THR A 53 -11.27 -11.70 -0.53
CA THR A 53 -11.45 -12.43 0.74
C THR A 53 -10.31 -12.16 1.72
N ALA A 54 -9.06 -12.24 1.25
CA ALA A 54 -7.89 -11.94 2.08
C ALA A 54 -7.89 -10.49 2.58
N LEU A 55 -8.21 -9.53 1.71
CA LEU A 55 -8.27 -8.12 2.10
C LEU A 55 -9.35 -7.85 3.16
N ARG A 56 -10.55 -8.44 3.01
CA ARG A 56 -11.61 -8.33 4.01
C ARG A 56 -11.17 -8.90 5.37
N GLN A 57 -10.51 -10.06 5.37
CA GLN A 57 -10.00 -10.68 6.60
C GLN A 57 -8.89 -9.86 7.23
N LEU A 58 -7.94 -9.33 6.43
CA LEU A 58 -6.82 -8.54 6.93
C LEU A 58 -7.27 -7.19 7.52
N SER A 59 -8.33 -6.61 6.97
CA SER A 59 -8.87 -5.32 7.42
C SER A 59 -9.89 -5.43 8.57
N LEU A 60 -10.36 -6.64 8.88
CA LEU A 60 -11.33 -6.84 9.96
C LEU A 60 -10.69 -6.48 11.32
N ASP A 61 -11.31 -5.56 12.04
CA ASP A 61 -10.84 -5.07 13.34
C ASP A 61 -9.36 -4.63 13.34
N PHE A 62 -8.89 -4.11 12.22
CA PHE A 62 -7.51 -3.69 12.04
C PHE A 62 -7.42 -2.19 11.72
N ALA A 63 -6.58 -1.48 12.47
CA ALA A 63 -6.23 -0.09 12.25
C ALA A 63 -4.75 -0.01 11.84
N GLY A 64 -4.46 0.25 10.56
CA GLY A 64 -3.10 0.27 10.05
C GLY A 64 -2.98 0.21 8.54
N LEU A 65 -1.79 -0.14 8.08
CA LEU A 65 -1.45 -0.22 6.67
C LEU A 65 -1.53 -1.66 6.15
N ILE A 66 -2.16 -1.86 5.01
CA ILE A 66 -2.12 -3.12 4.26
C ILE A 66 -1.46 -2.86 2.91
N VAL A 67 -0.32 -3.50 2.66
CA VAL A 67 0.39 -3.41 1.37
C VAL A 67 0.19 -4.73 0.63
N THR A 68 -0.33 -4.66 -0.59
CA THR A 68 -0.35 -5.83 -1.48
C THR A 68 0.80 -5.75 -2.48
N THR A 69 1.32 -6.89 -2.91
CA THR A 69 2.29 -7.00 -4.00
C THR A 69 1.87 -8.09 -4.98
N GLY A 70 1.87 -7.77 -6.26
CA GLY A 70 1.48 -8.68 -7.33
C GLY A 70 0.06 -8.48 -7.86
N GLY A 71 -0.20 -9.04 -9.03
CA GLY A 71 -1.50 -9.03 -9.68
C GLY A 71 -1.98 -7.65 -10.17
N THR A 72 -1.08 -6.70 -10.43
CA THR A 72 -1.44 -5.33 -10.83
C THR A 72 -1.21 -5.03 -12.32
N GLY A 73 -0.74 -5.99 -13.11
CA GLY A 73 -0.42 -5.80 -14.52
C GLY A 73 -1.59 -6.08 -15.47
N PHE A 74 -1.27 -6.60 -16.66
CA PHE A 74 -2.24 -6.85 -17.75
C PHE A 74 -2.47 -8.33 -18.04
N ALA A 75 -1.85 -9.25 -17.29
CA ALA A 75 -2.12 -10.67 -17.47
C ALA A 75 -3.59 -10.99 -17.09
N PRO A 76 -4.20 -12.02 -17.69
CA PRO A 76 -5.62 -12.33 -17.45
C PRO A 76 -5.98 -12.56 -15.97
N ARG A 77 -5.03 -13.02 -15.16
CA ARG A 77 -5.25 -13.27 -13.74
C ARG A 77 -4.76 -12.13 -12.82
N ASP A 78 -4.17 -11.06 -13.39
CA ASP A 78 -3.79 -9.85 -12.66
C ASP A 78 -5.05 -9.05 -12.31
N LEU A 79 -5.74 -9.44 -11.26
CA LEU A 79 -7.03 -8.88 -10.84
C LEU A 79 -7.00 -8.28 -9.43
N THR A 80 -5.80 -8.00 -8.91
CA THR A 80 -5.66 -7.34 -7.60
C THR A 80 -6.35 -5.97 -7.55
N PRO A 81 -6.26 -5.10 -8.58
CA PRO A 81 -6.97 -3.82 -8.57
C PRO A 81 -8.49 -4.01 -8.49
N GLU A 82 -9.06 -4.93 -9.25
CA GLU A 82 -10.50 -5.24 -9.25
C GLU A 82 -10.95 -5.77 -7.88
N ALA A 83 -10.20 -6.70 -7.31
CA ALA A 83 -10.48 -7.23 -5.97
C ALA A 83 -10.41 -6.15 -4.88
N THR A 84 -9.42 -5.26 -5.00
CA THR A 84 -9.25 -4.14 -4.06
C THR A 84 -10.44 -3.20 -4.14
N MET A 85 -10.92 -2.85 -5.34
CA MET A 85 -12.08 -1.99 -5.53
C MET A 85 -13.37 -2.58 -4.95
N GLU A 86 -13.54 -3.91 -4.93
CA GLU A 86 -14.68 -4.55 -4.27
C GLU A 86 -14.70 -4.37 -2.76
N VAL A 87 -13.54 -4.14 -2.16
CA VAL A 87 -13.37 -4.09 -0.70
C VAL A 87 -13.36 -2.66 -0.17
N LEU A 88 -12.85 -1.71 -0.95
CA LEU A 88 -12.67 -0.33 -0.51
C LEU A 88 -13.99 0.38 -0.15
N ASP A 89 -14.01 1.05 0.99
CA ASP A 89 -15.07 2.02 1.35
C ASP A 89 -14.89 3.33 0.58
N ARG A 90 -13.64 3.79 0.47
CA ARG A 90 -13.27 5.03 -0.22
C ARG A 90 -11.99 4.83 -1.01
N GLU A 91 -11.98 5.25 -2.26
CA GLU A 91 -10.78 5.25 -3.09
C GLU A 91 -9.86 6.42 -2.75
N ALA A 92 -8.53 6.18 -2.78
CA ALA A 92 -7.50 7.19 -2.62
C ALA A 92 -6.52 7.13 -3.80
N PRO A 93 -6.90 7.63 -4.99
CA PRO A 93 -6.14 7.43 -6.22
C PRO A 93 -4.77 8.09 -6.22
N GLY A 94 -4.54 9.09 -5.38
CA GLY A 94 -3.29 9.84 -5.32
C GLY A 94 -2.05 8.98 -5.04
N PHE A 95 -2.16 7.93 -4.23
CA PHE A 95 -1.04 7.01 -3.99
C PHE A 95 -0.63 6.28 -5.27
N GLY A 96 -1.61 5.76 -6.02
CA GLY A 96 -1.34 5.11 -7.30
C GLY A 96 -0.71 6.05 -8.33
N GLU A 97 -1.13 7.30 -8.38
CA GLU A 97 -0.56 8.33 -9.25
C GLU A 97 0.91 8.57 -8.94
N VAL A 98 1.26 8.74 -7.67
CA VAL A 98 2.66 8.92 -7.23
C VAL A 98 3.50 7.69 -7.55
N MET A 99 3.01 6.49 -7.23
CA MET A 99 3.73 5.24 -7.51
C MET A 99 3.99 5.05 -9.01
N ARG A 100 3.00 5.30 -9.87
CA ARG A 100 3.14 5.18 -11.34
C ARG A 100 4.11 6.17 -11.94
N ALA A 101 4.37 7.29 -11.29
CA ALA A 101 5.31 8.30 -11.77
C ALA A 101 6.78 7.97 -11.46
N THR A 102 7.09 6.93 -10.69
CA THR A 102 8.45 6.66 -10.19
C THR A 102 9.39 5.99 -11.19
N ASN A 103 8.87 5.32 -12.21
CA ASN A 103 9.70 4.72 -13.26
C ASN A 103 8.97 4.66 -14.59
N PRO A 104 9.70 4.45 -15.73
CA PRO A 104 9.11 4.43 -17.07
C PRO A 104 8.03 3.36 -17.30
N PHE A 105 8.08 2.25 -16.55
CA PHE A 105 7.09 1.17 -16.63
C PHE A 105 5.94 1.34 -15.63
N GLY A 106 5.96 2.39 -14.83
CA GLY A 106 4.90 2.71 -13.88
C GLY A 106 3.49 2.70 -14.48
N PRO A 107 3.26 3.27 -15.68
CA PRO A 107 1.94 3.24 -16.33
C PRO A 107 1.39 1.85 -16.64
N LEU A 108 2.20 0.81 -16.60
CA LEU A 108 1.75 -0.59 -16.74
C LEU A 108 1.16 -1.17 -15.44
N SER A 109 1.29 -0.47 -14.32
CA SER A 109 0.63 -0.84 -13.07
C SER A 109 -0.76 -0.22 -13.00
N ARG A 110 -1.76 -1.05 -12.74
CA ARG A 110 -3.16 -0.64 -12.53
C ARG A 110 -3.51 -0.56 -11.03
N ALA A 111 -2.49 -0.46 -10.18
CA ALA A 111 -2.61 -0.42 -8.72
C ALA A 111 -3.69 0.54 -8.24
N ARG A 112 -4.44 0.11 -7.23
CA ARG A 112 -5.47 0.88 -6.51
C ARG A 112 -5.08 1.08 -5.06
N SER A 113 -5.64 2.10 -4.45
CA SER A 113 -5.43 2.42 -3.04
C SER A 113 -6.70 3.02 -2.46
N GLY A 114 -6.88 2.85 -1.17
CA GLY A 114 -8.05 3.42 -0.49
C GLY A 114 -8.19 2.88 0.93
N THR A 115 -9.34 3.16 1.54
CA THR A 115 -9.59 2.82 2.94
C THR A 115 -10.70 1.80 3.10
N VAL A 116 -10.55 0.96 4.12
CA VAL A 116 -11.58 0.06 4.65
C VAL A 116 -11.59 0.22 6.16
N GLY A 117 -12.65 0.81 6.72
CA GLY A 117 -12.66 1.15 8.14
C GLY A 117 -11.45 2.03 8.49
N GLN A 118 -10.63 1.55 9.42
CA GLN A 118 -9.37 2.20 9.81
C GLN A 118 -8.13 1.61 9.12
N SER A 119 -8.30 0.79 8.10
CA SER A 119 -7.20 0.25 7.30
C SER A 119 -6.97 1.10 6.05
N LEU A 120 -5.73 1.42 5.76
CA LEU A 120 -5.29 1.97 4.48
C LEU A 120 -4.71 0.84 3.64
N ILE A 121 -5.27 0.59 2.47
CA ILE A 121 -4.80 -0.43 1.52
C ILE A 121 -4.08 0.25 0.37
N ILE A 122 -2.88 -0.21 0.03
CA ILE A 122 -2.14 0.18 -1.16
C ILE A 122 -1.67 -1.05 -1.94
N ASN A 123 -1.90 -1.06 -3.27
CA ASN A 123 -1.35 -2.09 -4.14
C ASN A 123 0.03 -1.69 -4.63
N THR A 124 0.96 -2.63 -4.71
CA THR A 124 2.27 -2.46 -5.35
C THR A 124 2.49 -3.54 -6.42
N PRO A 125 3.40 -3.31 -7.40
CA PRO A 125 3.73 -4.32 -8.41
C PRO A 125 4.29 -5.61 -7.81
N GLY A 126 4.25 -6.68 -8.60
CA GLY A 126 4.76 -7.99 -8.19
C GLY A 126 6.29 -8.12 -8.23
N SER A 127 6.99 -7.34 -9.05
CA SER A 127 8.45 -7.39 -9.08
C SER A 127 9.02 -6.85 -7.77
N PRO A 128 10.03 -7.52 -7.17
CA PRO A 128 10.61 -7.08 -5.89
C PRO A 128 11.11 -5.63 -5.93
N LYS A 129 11.83 -5.26 -6.98
CA LYS A 129 12.32 -3.90 -7.17
C LYS A 129 11.19 -2.89 -7.34
N GLY A 130 10.22 -3.18 -8.20
CA GLY A 130 9.07 -2.30 -8.45
C GLY A 130 8.18 -2.12 -7.21
N ALA A 131 8.00 -3.18 -6.42
CA ALA A 131 7.25 -3.12 -5.18
C ALA A 131 7.91 -2.18 -4.17
N VAL A 132 9.21 -2.32 -3.95
CA VAL A 132 9.96 -1.47 -3.01
C VAL A 132 10.00 -0.02 -3.49
N GLU A 133 10.31 0.23 -4.75
CA GLU A 133 10.31 1.60 -5.33
C GLU A 133 8.94 2.28 -5.19
N SER A 134 7.86 1.53 -5.46
CA SER A 134 6.50 2.05 -5.32
C SER A 134 6.17 2.40 -3.87
N LEU A 135 6.52 1.52 -2.94
CA LEU A 135 6.33 1.78 -1.51
C LEU A 135 7.13 3.02 -1.07
N GLU A 136 8.41 3.10 -1.44
CA GLU A 136 9.29 4.23 -1.09
C GLU A 136 8.73 5.58 -1.56
N ALA A 137 8.09 5.60 -2.71
CA ALA A 137 7.50 6.83 -3.26
C ALA A 137 6.38 7.40 -2.37
N VAL A 138 5.67 6.57 -1.64
CA VAL A 138 4.52 6.96 -0.80
C VAL A 138 4.80 6.94 0.70
N LEU A 139 5.88 6.29 1.13
CA LEU A 139 6.25 6.18 2.56
C LEU A 139 6.18 7.49 3.33
N PRO A 140 6.70 8.64 2.80
CA PRO A 140 6.66 9.89 3.55
C PRO A 140 5.25 10.39 3.90
N MET A 141 4.24 9.94 3.15
CA MET A 141 2.84 10.36 3.33
C MET A 141 2.03 9.41 4.22
N LEU A 142 2.48 8.16 4.38
CA LEU A 142 1.70 7.13 5.04
C LEU A 142 1.41 7.41 6.52
N PRO A 143 2.38 7.87 7.35
CA PRO A 143 2.09 8.18 8.75
C PRO A 143 0.98 9.22 8.89
N HIS A 144 1.06 10.31 8.15
CA HIS A 144 0.04 11.37 8.19
C HIS A 144 -1.32 10.88 7.70
N ALA A 145 -1.36 10.08 6.64
CA ALA A 145 -2.61 9.49 6.13
C ALA A 145 -3.29 8.59 7.18
N LEU A 146 -2.50 7.80 7.92
CA LEU A 146 -3.01 6.93 8.99
C LEU A 146 -3.49 7.74 10.20
N GLU A 147 -2.77 8.79 10.60
CA GLU A 147 -3.21 9.71 11.66
C GLU A 147 -4.57 10.32 11.35
N LEU A 148 -4.76 10.80 10.11
CA LEU A 148 -6.04 11.34 9.67
C LEU A 148 -7.14 10.26 9.67
N LEU A 149 -6.82 9.05 9.21
CA LEU A 149 -7.76 7.93 9.18
C LEU A 149 -8.21 7.51 10.58
N PHE A 150 -7.32 7.58 11.57
CA PHE A 150 -7.61 7.27 12.97
C PHE A 150 -8.36 8.39 13.70
N GLY A 151 -8.60 9.50 13.02
CA GLY A 151 -9.33 10.66 13.61
C GLY A 151 -8.47 11.53 14.49
N HIS A 152 -7.15 11.42 14.45
CA HIS A 152 -6.25 12.37 15.07
C HIS A 152 -6.32 13.69 14.29
N ARG A 153 -7.04 14.66 14.84
CA ARG A 153 -7.13 16.01 14.29
C ARG A 153 -5.94 16.81 14.77
N ASP A 154 -4.81 16.71 14.08
CA ASP A 154 -3.85 17.80 14.13
C ASP A 154 -4.18 18.78 13.01
N PRO A 155 -4.36 20.07 13.29
CA PRO A 155 -4.49 21.05 12.23
C PRO A 155 -3.20 21.02 11.41
N HIS A 156 -3.31 21.26 10.10
CA HIS A 156 -2.24 21.30 9.12
C HIS A 156 -0.88 21.70 9.70
N PRO A 157 0.24 21.07 9.25
CA PRO A 157 1.56 21.51 9.68
C PRO A 157 1.63 23.04 9.50
N PRO A 158 2.19 23.79 10.46
CA PRO A 158 2.24 25.23 10.36
C PRO A 158 2.90 25.60 9.03
N GLU A 159 2.20 26.37 8.21
CA GLU A 159 2.81 26.99 7.04
C GLU A 159 4.10 27.65 7.53
N THR A 160 5.22 27.24 6.92
CA THR A 160 6.49 27.92 7.18
C THR A 160 6.32 29.35 6.70
N GLY A 161 5.89 30.21 7.61
CA GLY A 161 5.65 31.61 7.36
C GLY A 161 6.94 32.27 6.88
N GLY A 162 6.93 32.68 5.62
CA GLY A 162 7.96 33.56 5.10
C GLY A 162 7.99 34.83 5.93
N SER A 163 9.05 35.00 6.73
CA SER A 163 9.37 36.23 7.42
C SER A 163 9.68 37.30 6.37
N THR A 164 8.70 38.13 6.05
CA THR A 164 8.99 39.41 5.42
C THR A 164 9.45 40.36 6.52
N ALA A 165 10.74 40.46 6.70
CA ALA A 165 11.32 41.55 7.44
C ALA A 165 11.25 42.83 6.58
N THR A 166 10.31 43.69 6.86
CA THR A 166 10.32 45.07 6.45
C THR A 166 11.16 45.84 7.42
N SER A 167 12.35 46.23 7.01
CA SER A 167 13.14 47.27 7.68
C SER A 167 12.75 48.64 7.13
N SER A 168 12.34 49.49 8.02
CA SER A 168 12.22 50.94 7.81
C SER A 168 13.55 51.62 8.03
#